data_3386da41c21c93ad0de51e1c73ca78a1
#
_entry.id   3386da41c21c93ad0de51e1c73ca78a1
#
_cell.length_a   1.000
_cell.length_b   1.000
_cell.length_c   1.000
_cell.angle_alpha   90.00
_cell.angle_beta   90.00
_cell.angle_gamma   90.00
#
_symmetry.space_group_name_H-M   'P 1'
#
loop_
_entity.id
_entity.type
_entity.pdbx_description
1 polymer ?
#
loop_
_entity_poly.entity_id
_entity_poly.type
_entity_poly.pdbx_seq_one_letter_code
_entity_poly.pdbx_strand_id
1 'polypeptide(L)'
;NVYEARLARLLVDRFPALELVRFTNSGTEANLMAISLARVVTGRSAIAVMRGGYHGGLLYYGGGGSPVNAPYDAIVLDYNDVDGARAAIRAHADQLAAVVVEPVLGSGGVIPATPEFLTALRDETTAHGVLLILDEVMTSRLSPRGAAPLYDVQPDLLTLGKYLGGGLSFGAFGGRADLMARFDPSQPGALPHAGTFNNNVLSMAAGIAGLTQVLDDATLNAVNARGDRLREDLNRVMSPHGWIATGRASMIGVHPVAGPVDSPADLTGADDRRRELLFLDLLERGYYMAPRGFIALSVEVTDADVTGFVGAVADCLAERA
;
A
#
# COMPACT_ATOMS: atom_id res chain seq x y z
N ASN A 1 10.65 22.16 -13.16
CA ASN A 1 11.55 21.67 -14.24
C ASN A 1 10.79 20.77 -15.22
N VAL A 2 11.36 20.50 -16.40
CA VAL A 2 10.71 19.74 -17.47
C VAL A 2 10.45 18.27 -17.08
N TYR A 3 11.30 17.68 -16.27
CA TYR A 3 11.15 16.28 -15.80
C TYR A 3 9.95 16.14 -14.85
N GLU A 4 9.68 17.13 -14.03
CA GLU A 4 8.50 17.16 -13.18
C GLU A 4 7.21 17.06 -13.98
N ALA A 5 7.04 17.92 -14.99
CA ALA A 5 5.86 17.92 -15.84
C ALA A 5 5.73 16.60 -16.64
N ARG A 6 6.85 16.04 -17.09
CA ARG A 6 6.89 14.76 -17.81
C ARG A 6 6.50 13.58 -16.92
N LEU A 7 7.04 13.51 -15.69
CA LEU A 7 6.67 12.45 -14.76
C LEU A 7 5.22 12.59 -14.31
N ALA A 8 4.75 13.82 -14.03
CA ALA A 8 3.35 14.05 -13.70
C ALA A 8 2.40 13.53 -14.78
N ARG A 9 2.71 13.80 -16.06
CA ARG A 9 1.94 13.27 -17.19
C ARG A 9 1.93 11.75 -17.21
N LEU A 10 3.09 11.10 -17.07
CA LEU A 10 3.19 9.64 -17.03
C LEU A 10 2.37 9.01 -15.89
N LEU A 11 2.33 9.66 -14.71
CA LEU A 11 1.53 9.18 -13.60
C LEU A 11 0.02 9.35 -13.84
N VAL A 12 -0.41 10.50 -14.35
CA VAL A 12 -1.81 10.77 -14.69
C VAL A 12 -2.29 9.81 -15.80
N ASP A 13 -1.48 9.59 -16.83
CA ASP A 13 -1.83 8.65 -17.91
C ASP A 13 -1.89 7.18 -17.42
N ARG A 14 -1.10 6.84 -16.39
CA ARG A 14 -1.01 5.49 -15.83
C ARG A 14 -2.12 5.19 -14.82
N PHE A 15 -2.41 6.11 -13.91
CA PHE A 15 -3.34 5.89 -12.80
C PHE A 15 -4.67 6.61 -13.02
N PRO A 16 -5.77 5.91 -13.35
CA PRO A 16 -7.05 6.54 -13.70
C PRO A 16 -7.65 7.43 -12.61
N ALA A 17 -7.27 7.18 -11.35
CA ALA A 17 -7.72 7.98 -10.22
C ALA A 17 -6.99 9.34 -10.09
N LEU A 18 -5.95 9.59 -10.89
CA LEU A 18 -5.20 10.84 -10.86
C LEU A 18 -5.63 11.77 -12.01
N GLU A 19 -6.36 12.83 -11.72
CA GLU A 19 -6.57 13.93 -12.66
C GLU A 19 -5.46 14.97 -12.54
N LEU A 20 -4.99 15.24 -11.32
CA LEU A 20 -3.85 16.10 -11.01
C LEU A 20 -2.97 15.45 -9.93
N VAL A 21 -1.67 15.77 -9.94
CA VAL A 21 -0.68 15.20 -9.02
C VAL A 21 0.33 16.26 -8.55
N ARG A 22 0.79 16.11 -7.31
CA ARG A 22 1.92 16.85 -6.73
C ARG A 22 2.93 15.90 -6.13
N PHE A 23 4.19 16.31 -6.13
CA PHE A 23 5.31 15.49 -5.64
C PHE A 23 5.70 15.81 -4.21
N THR A 24 6.22 14.83 -3.51
CA THR A 24 6.81 14.89 -2.16
C THR A 24 8.06 14.02 -2.12
N ASN A 25 8.76 13.96 -0.97
CA ASN A 25 10.00 13.19 -0.85
C ASN A 25 9.78 11.74 -0.39
N SER A 26 8.59 11.42 0.09
CA SER A 26 8.25 10.09 0.61
C SER A 26 6.75 9.82 0.57
N GLY A 27 6.36 8.55 0.67
CA GLY A 27 4.97 8.16 0.87
C GLY A 27 4.39 8.71 2.18
N THR A 28 5.21 8.88 3.23
CA THR A 28 4.78 9.53 4.50
C THR A 28 4.32 10.96 4.25
N GLU A 29 5.12 11.75 3.55
CA GLU A 29 4.74 13.13 3.20
C GLU A 29 3.52 13.16 2.28
N ALA A 30 3.42 12.24 1.33
CA ALA A 30 2.27 12.14 0.43
C ALA A 30 0.98 11.90 1.21
N ASN A 31 0.97 10.96 2.16
CA ASN A 31 -0.18 10.68 3.01
C ASN A 31 -0.52 11.86 3.94
N LEU A 32 0.48 12.50 4.56
CA LEU A 32 0.27 13.70 5.37
C LEU A 32 -0.37 14.82 4.55
N MET A 33 0.07 15.04 3.31
CA MET A 33 -0.49 16.07 2.44
C MET A 33 -1.91 15.74 1.98
N ALA A 34 -2.19 14.48 1.63
CA ALA A 34 -3.54 14.04 1.24
C ALA A 34 -4.52 14.19 2.42
N ILE A 35 -4.13 13.79 3.63
CA ILE A 35 -4.93 13.96 4.86
C ILE A 35 -5.14 15.45 5.15
N SER A 36 -4.09 16.27 5.05
CA SER A 36 -4.18 17.71 5.30
C SER A 36 -5.13 18.38 4.31
N LEU A 37 -5.06 18.02 3.02
CA LEU A 37 -6.01 18.49 2.01
C LEU A 37 -7.45 18.09 2.36
N ALA A 38 -7.67 16.83 2.71
CA ALA A 38 -9.00 16.34 3.09
C ALA A 38 -9.57 17.13 4.28
N ARG A 39 -8.78 17.40 5.30
CA ARG A 39 -9.19 18.20 6.48
C ARG A 39 -9.56 19.65 6.11
N VAL A 40 -8.78 20.27 5.24
CA VAL A 40 -9.07 21.64 4.78
C VAL A 40 -10.34 21.71 3.95
N VAL A 41 -10.53 20.74 3.04
CA VAL A 41 -11.68 20.74 2.13
C VAL A 41 -12.99 20.44 2.87
N THR A 42 -12.95 19.49 3.81
CA THR A 42 -14.16 19.08 4.55
C THR A 42 -14.44 19.97 5.78
N GLY A 43 -13.43 20.68 6.28
CA GLY A 43 -13.51 21.41 7.56
C GLY A 43 -13.55 20.50 8.79
N ARG A 44 -13.26 19.21 8.63
CA ARG A 44 -13.30 18.18 9.68
C ARG A 44 -11.89 17.82 10.13
N SER A 45 -11.72 17.27 11.35
CA SER A 45 -10.40 17.00 11.93
C SER A 45 -10.01 15.52 12.01
N ALA A 46 -10.98 14.63 12.18
CA ALA A 46 -10.73 13.22 12.38
C ALA A 46 -10.45 12.46 11.06
N ILE A 47 -9.71 11.37 11.17
CA ILE A 47 -9.49 10.42 10.08
C ILE A 47 -9.87 9.01 10.53
N ALA A 48 -10.37 8.19 9.63
CA ALA A 48 -10.48 6.76 9.85
C ALA A 48 -9.32 6.04 9.18
N VAL A 49 -8.73 5.08 9.89
CA VAL A 49 -7.56 4.30 9.45
C VAL A 49 -7.77 2.84 9.81
N MET A 50 -7.02 1.93 9.19
CA MET A 50 -7.17 0.50 9.43
C MET A 50 -6.23 0.02 10.54
N ARG A 51 -6.74 -0.89 11.41
CA ARG A 51 -5.90 -1.61 12.36
C ARG A 51 -4.83 -2.38 11.59
N GLY A 52 -3.58 -2.19 11.94
CA GLY A 52 -2.44 -2.74 11.21
C GLY A 52 -1.94 -1.89 10.06
N GLY A 53 -2.62 -0.77 9.73
CA GLY A 53 -2.25 0.12 8.64
C GLY A 53 -0.93 0.85 8.86
N TYR A 54 -0.22 1.10 7.77
CA TYR A 54 1.03 1.85 7.75
C TYR A 54 1.04 2.85 6.59
N HIS A 55 0.86 4.11 6.93
CA HIS A 55 0.85 5.21 5.97
C HIS A 55 2.09 6.10 6.07
N GLY A 56 3.14 5.57 6.71
CA GLY A 56 4.42 6.25 6.94
C GLY A 56 4.82 6.27 8.41
N GLY A 57 6.06 6.70 8.70
CA GLY A 57 6.63 6.66 10.04
C GLY A 57 5.89 7.52 11.10
N LEU A 58 5.07 8.47 10.64
CA LEU A 58 4.21 9.31 11.49
C LEU A 58 2.71 8.91 11.43
N LEU A 59 2.39 7.78 10.81
CA LEU A 59 1.02 7.31 10.56
C LEU A 59 1.01 5.76 10.60
N TYR A 60 1.36 5.19 11.75
CA TYR A 60 1.43 3.75 11.97
C TYR A 60 0.37 3.30 12.96
N TYR A 61 -0.49 2.36 12.56
CA TYR A 61 -1.64 1.89 13.32
C TYR A 61 -1.62 0.38 13.60
N GLY A 62 -0.44 -0.24 13.48
CA GLY A 62 -0.19 -1.61 13.92
C GLY A 62 0.19 -1.67 15.41
N GLY A 63 -0.04 -2.83 16.07
CA GLY A 63 0.41 -3.07 17.44
C GLY A 63 -0.07 -2.06 18.49
N GLY A 64 -1.22 -1.42 18.27
CA GLY A 64 -1.73 -0.38 19.16
C GLY A 64 -1.32 1.05 18.81
N GLY A 65 -0.68 1.24 17.66
CA GLY A 65 -0.23 2.56 17.18
C GLY A 65 1.20 2.90 17.57
N SER A 66 1.61 4.13 17.29
CA SER A 66 2.95 4.64 17.58
C SER A 66 2.88 5.95 18.36
N PRO A 67 3.70 6.14 19.41
CA PRO A 67 3.73 7.39 20.17
C PRO A 67 4.25 8.59 19.36
N VAL A 68 4.88 8.34 18.21
CA VAL A 68 5.36 9.40 17.30
C VAL A 68 4.38 9.71 16.17
N ASN A 69 3.18 9.11 16.18
CA ASN A 69 2.18 9.45 15.18
C ASN A 69 1.82 10.94 15.21
N ALA A 70 1.56 11.49 14.03
CA ALA A 70 0.98 12.82 13.92
C ALA A 70 -0.33 12.87 14.73
N PRO A 71 -0.61 13.98 15.44
CA PRO A 71 -1.69 14.08 16.41
C PRO A 71 -3.07 14.27 15.73
N TYR A 72 -3.44 13.35 14.88
CA TYR A 72 -4.78 13.28 14.32
C TYR A 72 -5.72 12.52 15.26
N ASP A 73 -6.98 12.95 15.33
CA ASP A 73 -8.05 12.16 15.93
C ASP A 73 -8.32 10.97 15.02
N ALA A 74 -7.71 9.82 15.35
CA ALA A 74 -7.78 8.62 14.52
C ALA A 74 -8.84 7.64 15.04
N ILE A 75 -9.81 7.30 14.19
CA ILE A 75 -10.79 6.24 14.39
C ILE A 75 -10.24 4.99 13.72
N VAL A 76 -9.92 3.97 14.52
CA VAL A 76 -9.31 2.74 14.02
C VAL A 76 -10.39 1.73 13.69
N LEU A 77 -10.47 1.35 12.42
CA LEU A 77 -11.39 0.35 11.86
C LEU A 77 -10.70 -1.01 11.76
N ASP A 78 -11.47 -2.08 11.90
CA ASP A 78 -10.97 -3.41 11.62
C ASP A 78 -10.99 -3.70 10.11
N TYR A 79 -9.90 -4.25 9.61
CA TYR A 79 -9.72 -4.49 8.17
C TYR A 79 -10.61 -5.65 7.73
N ASN A 80 -11.30 -5.48 6.60
CA ASN A 80 -12.29 -6.40 6.04
C ASN A 80 -13.58 -6.57 6.88
N ASP A 81 -13.76 -5.80 7.96
CA ASP A 81 -15.03 -5.73 8.69
C ASP A 81 -15.97 -4.70 8.03
N VAL A 82 -16.81 -5.18 7.11
CA VAL A 82 -17.74 -4.34 6.32
C VAL A 82 -18.76 -3.62 7.22
N ASP A 83 -19.37 -4.35 8.14
CA ASP A 83 -20.45 -3.81 8.97
C ASP A 83 -19.91 -2.85 10.03
N GLY A 84 -18.80 -3.20 10.68
CA GLY A 84 -18.12 -2.32 11.63
C GLY A 84 -17.62 -1.03 10.97
N ALA A 85 -17.07 -1.12 9.76
CA ALA A 85 -16.63 0.06 9.00
C ALA A 85 -17.81 0.99 8.66
N ARG A 86 -18.92 0.45 8.15
CA ARG A 86 -20.14 1.21 7.88
C ARG A 86 -20.68 1.90 9.13
N ALA A 87 -20.79 1.15 10.22
CA ALA A 87 -21.29 1.68 11.48
C ALA A 87 -20.42 2.81 12.02
N ALA A 88 -19.11 2.63 11.99
CA ALA A 88 -18.15 3.64 12.47
C ALA A 88 -18.14 4.91 11.61
N ILE A 89 -18.15 4.77 10.27
CA ILE A 89 -18.20 5.94 9.37
C ILE A 89 -19.47 6.75 9.62
N ARG A 90 -20.63 6.10 9.73
CA ARG A 90 -21.93 6.76 10.02
C ARG A 90 -21.91 7.46 11.37
N ALA A 91 -21.40 6.81 12.40
CA ALA A 91 -21.36 7.34 13.77
C ALA A 91 -20.47 8.58 13.91
N HIS A 92 -19.44 8.70 13.06
CA HIS A 92 -18.44 9.78 13.13
C HIS A 92 -18.48 10.70 11.89
N ALA A 93 -19.48 10.60 11.04
CA ALA A 93 -19.55 11.28 9.74
C ALA A 93 -19.27 12.79 9.84
N ASP A 94 -19.81 13.47 10.87
CA ASP A 94 -19.63 14.91 11.05
C ASP A 94 -18.21 15.34 11.43
N GLN A 95 -17.39 14.40 11.89
CA GLN A 95 -16.01 14.66 12.34
C GLN A 95 -14.96 14.14 11.33
N LEU A 96 -15.32 13.13 10.54
CA LEU A 96 -14.41 12.47 9.62
C LEU A 96 -14.12 13.32 8.39
N ALA A 97 -12.84 13.70 8.21
CA ALA A 97 -12.34 14.30 6.99
C ALA A 97 -12.10 13.25 5.90
N ALA A 98 -11.52 12.12 6.28
CA ALA A 98 -11.16 11.07 5.33
C ALA A 98 -11.15 9.68 5.97
N VAL A 99 -11.33 8.67 5.12
CA VAL A 99 -10.92 7.27 5.37
C VAL A 99 -9.62 7.04 4.58
N VAL A 100 -8.58 6.55 5.25
CA VAL A 100 -7.29 6.21 4.63
C VAL A 100 -7.12 4.69 4.67
N VAL A 101 -6.94 4.06 3.51
CA VAL A 101 -6.86 2.61 3.40
C VAL A 101 -5.84 2.15 2.37
N GLU A 102 -5.11 1.08 2.69
CA GLU A 102 -4.26 0.35 1.74
C GLU A 102 -5.12 -0.74 1.06
N PRO A 103 -5.12 -0.90 -0.28
CA PRO A 103 -5.82 -2.01 -0.96
C PRO A 103 -5.28 -3.41 -0.61
N VAL A 104 -4.04 -3.49 -0.19
CA VAL A 104 -3.43 -4.64 0.48
C VAL A 104 -2.70 -4.09 1.69
N LEU A 105 -3.08 -4.53 2.87
CA LEU A 105 -2.54 -4.06 4.14
C LEU A 105 -1.09 -4.53 4.28
N GLY A 106 -0.13 -3.69 3.86
CA GLY A 106 1.27 -4.09 3.71
C GLY A 106 1.94 -4.50 5.01
N SER A 107 1.96 -3.62 6.00
CA SER A 107 2.60 -3.85 7.30
C SER A 107 1.81 -4.81 8.19
N GLY A 108 0.50 -4.86 8.02
CA GLY A 108 -0.41 -5.66 8.84
C GLY A 108 -0.54 -7.12 8.42
N GLY A 109 0.38 -7.65 7.60
CA GLY A 109 0.37 -9.07 7.23
C GLY A 109 0.18 -9.35 5.74
N VAL A 110 0.32 -8.36 4.89
CA VAL A 110 0.11 -8.45 3.43
C VAL A 110 -1.28 -9.04 3.11
N ILE A 111 -2.30 -8.50 3.75
CA ILE A 111 -3.68 -8.97 3.66
C ILE A 111 -4.42 -8.15 2.60
N PRO A 112 -4.94 -8.76 1.53
CA PRO A 112 -5.76 -8.05 0.55
C PRO A 112 -7.10 -7.61 1.14
N ALA A 113 -7.57 -6.42 0.75
CA ALA A 113 -8.95 -6.04 0.98
C ALA A 113 -9.90 -6.98 0.22
N THR A 114 -11.07 -7.22 0.78
CA THR A 114 -12.17 -7.79 -0.01
C THR A 114 -12.80 -6.71 -0.88
N PRO A 115 -13.31 -7.07 -2.08
CA PRO A 115 -14.02 -6.09 -2.92
C PRO A 115 -15.19 -5.43 -2.19
N GLU A 116 -15.92 -6.20 -1.38
CA GLU A 116 -17.06 -5.74 -0.59
C GLU A 116 -16.65 -4.70 0.44
N PHE A 117 -15.48 -4.86 1.06
CA PHE A 117 -14.95 -3.91 2.04
C PHE A 117 -14.63 -2.57 1.41
N LEU A 118 -13.88 -2.55 0.30
CA LEU A 118 -13.54 -1.30 -0.38
C LEU A 118 -14.77 -0.62 -1.00
N THR A 119 -15.72 -1.38 -1.53
CA THR A 119 -17.00 -0.87 -2.00
C THR A 119 -17.77 -0.21 -0.86
N ALA A 120 -17.85 -0.88 0.30
CA ALA A 120 -18.53 -0.33 1.47
C ALA A 120 -17.89 0.98 1.95
N LEU A 121 -16.55 1.05 1.98
CA LEU A 121 -15.84 2.29 2.32
C LEU A 121 -16.18 3.40 1.30
N ARG A 122 -16.20 3.10 -0.01
CA ARG A 122 -16.53 4.09 -1.03
C ARG A 122 -17.96 4.60 -0.91
N ASP A 123 -18.92 3.69 -0.73
CA ASP A 123 -20.33 4.03 -0.61
C ASP A 123 -20.60 4.94 0.62
N GLU A 124 -20.09 4.53 1.78
CA GLU A 124 -20.29 5.28 3.03
C GLU A 124 -19.59 6.65 3.00
N THR A 125 -18.37 6.70 2.47
CA THR A 125 -17.65 7.97 2.34
C THR A 125 -18.35 8.92 1.39
N THR A 126 -18.89 8.42 0.29
CA THR A 126 -19.70 9.21 -0.66
C THR A 126 -20.98 9.73 0.00
N ALA A 127 -21.72 8.85 0.68
CA ALA A 127 -23.01 9.20 1.30
C ALA A 127 -22.88 10.29 2.38
N HIS A 128 -21.72 10.36 3.04
CA HIS A 128 -21.48 11.27 4.17
C HIS A 128 -20.52 12.42 3.87
N GLY A 129 -20.08 12.59 2.62
CA GLY A 129 -19.13 13.65 2.23
C GLY A 129 -17.79 13.55 2.96
N VAL A 130 -17.37 12.32 3.26
CA VAL A 130 -16.03 11.96 3.74
C VAL A 130 -15.17 11.64 2.51
N LEU A 131 -13.89 11.99 2.51
CA LEU A 131 -13.03 11.67 1.38
C LEU A 131 -12.42 10.27 1.55
N LEU A 132 -12.36 9.50 0.45
CA LEU A 132 -11.65 8.23 0.40
C LEU A 132 -10.24 8.46 -0.14
N ILE A 133 -9.22 8.21 0.69
CA ILE A 133 -7.81 8.24 0.33
C ILE A 133 -7.32 6.80 0.19
N LEU A 134 -6.93 6.43 -1.03
CA LEU A 134 -6.32 5.12 -1.27
C LEU A 134 -4.80 5.25 -1.20
N ASP A 135 -4.19 4.57 -0.22
CA ASP A 135 -2.74 4.51 -0.13
C ASP A 135 -2.20 3.42 -1.05
N GLU A 136 -1.72 3.82 -2.21
CA GLU A 136 -1.07 2.95 -3.18
C GLU A 136 0.46 3.11 -3.21
N VAL A 137 1.05 3.57 -2.13
CA VAL A 137 2.53 3.65 -2.01
C VAL A 137 3.18 2.28 -2.24
N MET A 138 2.54 1.19 -1.81
CA MET A 138 2.98 -0.17 -2.09
C MET A 138 2.20 -0.82 -3.23
N THR A 139 0.90 -0.64 -3.28
CA THR A 139 -0.02 -1.43 -4.09
C THR A 139 -0.15 -0.94 -5.52
N SER A 140 0.36 0.25 -5.86
CA SER A 140 0.43 0.77 -7.22
C SER A 140 1.13 -0.16 -8.23
N ARG A 141 1.88 -1.15 -7.74
CA ARG A 141 2.56 -2.18 -8.55
C ARG A 141 1.70 -3.41 -8.89
N LEU A 142 0.53 -3.55 -8.30
CA LEU A 142 -0.31 -4.75 -8.47
C LEU A 142 -0.95 -4.86 -9.85
N SER A 143 -1.01 -3.76 -10.58
CA SER A 143 -1.32 -3.76 -12.01
C SER A 143 -0.66 -2.58 -12.70
N PRO A 144 -0.62 -2.55 -14.05
CA PRO A 144 -0.17 -1.38 -14.80
C PRO A 144 -0.94 -0.10 -14.49
N ARG A 145 -2.16 -0.22 -13.97
CA ARG A 145 -3.06 0.89 -13.65
C ARG A 145 -3.26 1.13 -12.14
N GLY A 146 -2.41 0.49 -11.30
CA GLY A 146 -2.55 0.53 -9.85
C GLY A 146 -3.50 -0.53 -9.30
N ALA A 147 -3.81 -0.44 -8.01
CA ALA A 147 -4.71 -1.37 -7.35
C ALA A 147 -6.19 -0.95 -7.44
N ALA A 148 -6.51 0.35 -7.47
CA ALA A 148 -7.89 0.85 -7.49
C ALA A 148 -8.76 0.17 -8.56
N PRO A 149 -8.33 0.02 -9.84
CA PRO A 149 -9.14 -0.66 -10.85
C PRO A 149 -9.34 -2.15 -10.60
N LEU A 150 -8.48 -2.81 -9.82
CA LEU A 150 -8.63 -4.24 -9.47
C LEU A 150 -9.82 -4.51 -8.52
N TYR A 151 -10.32 -3.45 -7.89
CA TYR A 151 -11.43 -3.47 -6.93
C TYR A 151 -12.64 -2.66 -7.41
N ASP A 152 -12.58 -2.11 -8.62
CA ASP A 152 -13.60 -1.21 -9.18
C ASP A 152 -13.93 -0.03 -8.22
N VAL A 153 -12.91 0.52 -7.59
CA VAL A 153 -13.04 1.62 -6.62
C VAL A 153 -12.37 2.88 -7.16
N GLN A 154 -13.13 3.99 -7.15
CA GLN A 154 -12.62 5.31 -7.51
C GLN A 154 -12.41 6.14 -6.23
N PRO A 155 -11.18 6.30 -5.74
CA PRO A 155 -10.89 7.15 -4.60
C PRO A 155 -10.99 8.65 -4.94
N ASP A 156 -11.14 9.49 -3.93
CA ASP A 156 -11.04 10.94 -4.09
C ASP A 156 -9.60 11.40 -4.19
N LEU A 157 -8.71 10.78 -3.43
CA LEU A 157 -7.27 11.02 -3.42
C LEU A 157 -6.50 9.69 -3.45
N LEU A 158 -5.34 9.73 -4.08
CA LEU A 158 -4.41 8.62 -4.21
C LEU A 158 -3.02 9.06 -3.74
N THR A 159 -2.32 8.20 -3.00
CA THR A 159 -0.93 8.43 -2.63
C THR A 159 -0.02 7.37 -3.24
N LEU A 160 1.16 7.80 -3.67
CA LEU A 160 2.13 7.01 -4.42
C LEU A 160 3.54 7.19 -3.83
N GLY A 161 4.42 6.22 -4.11
CA GLY A 161 5.80 6.27 -3.63
C GLY A 161 6.67 5.13 -4.14
N LYS A 162 7.71 4.81 -3.37
CA LYS A 162 8.61 3.66 -3.58
C LYS A 162 9.18 3.58 -5.01
N TYR A 163 8.90 2.49 -5.74
CA TYR A 163 9.50 2.17 -7.04
C TYR A 163 9.29 3.24 -8.10
N LEU A 164 8.22 4.06 -7.97
CA LEU A 164 7.92 5.14 -8.91
C LEU A 164 8.99 6.24 -8.94
N GLY A 165 9.84 6.33 -7.91
CA GLY A 165 11.00 7.19 -7.87
C GLY A 165 12.27 6.60 -8.50
N GLY A 166 12.18 5.42 -9.14
CA GLY A 166 13.35 4.77 -9.77
C GLY A 166 14.47 4.43 -8.80
N GLY A 167 14.15 4.13 -7.53
CA GLY A 167 15.11 3.83 -6.46
C GLY A 167 15.57 5.04 -5.64
N LEU A 168 15.11 6.24 -5.97
CA LEU A 168 15.42 7.47 -5.23
C LEU A 168 14.25 7.90 -4.33
N SER A 169 14.51 8.88 -3.45
CA SER A 169 13.46 9.47 -2.58
C SER A 169 12.33 10.03 -3.41
N PHE A 170 11.12 9.55 -3.16
CA PHE A 170 9.94 9.89 -3.95
C PHE A 170 8.65 9.64 -3.18
N GLY A 171 7.73 10.56 -3.34
CA GLY A 171 6.32 10.42 -3.03
C GLY A 171 5.51 11.31 -3.96
N ALA A 172 4.23 10.98 -4.08
CA ALA A 172 3.28 11.83 -4.79
C ALA A 172 1.88 11.63 -4.18
N PHE A 173 1.07 12.68 -4.22
CA PHE A 173 -0.34 12.63 -3.92
C PHE A 173 -1.12 13.37 -5.00
N GLY A 174 -2.31 12.92 -5.24
CA GLY A 174 -3.16 13.50 -6.26
C GLY A 174 -4.55 12.89 -6.23
N GLY A 175 -5.35 13.18 -7.23
CA GLY A 175 -6.72 12.69 -7.34
C GLY A 175 -7.59 13.64 -8.14
N ARG A 176 -8.83 13.82 -7.69
CA ARG A 176 -9.83 14.67 -8.33
C ARG A 176 -9.32 16.10 -8.53
N ALA A 177 -9.55 16.65 -9.72
CA ALA A 177 -9.10 17.98 -10.11
C ALA A 177 -9.66 19.09 -9.21
N ASP A 178 -10.92 18.99 -8.79
CA ASP A 178 -11.55 19.98 -7.91
C ASP A 178 -10.88 20.07 -6.53
N LEU A 179 -10.40 18.95 -5.99
CA LEU A 179 -9.65 18.92 -4.74
C LEU A 179 -8.23 19.47 -4.93
N MET A 180 -7.54 18.99 -5.97
CA MET A 180 -6.15 19.35 -6.22
C MET A 180 -5.98 20.80 -6.71
N ALA A 181 -7.01 21.40 -7.31
CA ALA A 181 -7.02 22.81 -7.69
C ALA A 181 -6.87 23.76 -6.49
N ARG A 182 -7.10 23.29 -5.25
CA ARG A 182 -6.81 24.07 -4.04
C ARG A 182 -5.34 24.47 -3.90
N PHE A 183 -4.44 23.81 -4.62
CA PHE A 183 -3.01 24.14 -4.66
C PHE A 183 -2.62 25.00 -5.86
N ASP A 184 -3.56 25.46 -6.68
CA ASP A 184 -3.26 26.33 -7.83
C ASP A 184 -2.88 27.74 -7.36
N PRO A 185 -1.61 28.15 -7.51
CA PRO A 185 -1.14 29.44 -7.02
C PRO A 185 -1.76 30.65 -7.74
N SER A 186 -2.44 30.43 -8.85
CA SER A 186 -3.18 31.50 -9.55
C SER A 186 -4.52 31.83 -8.90
N GLN A 187 -5.00 30.98 -7.98
CA GLN A 187 -6.29 31.16 -7.32
C GLN A 187 -6.14 31.87 -5.97
N PRO A 188 -7.05 32.80 -5.63
CA PRO A 188 -7.08 33.39 -4.30
C PRO A 188 -7.26 32.35 -3.21
N GLY A 189 -6.44 32.41 -2.15
CA GLY A 189 -6.50 31.44 -1.05
C GLY A 189 -5.93 30.06 -1.35
N ALA A 190 -5.09 29.94 -2.38
CA ALA A 190 -4.39 28.70 -2.70
C ALA A 190 -3.59 28.16 -1.51
N LEU A 191 -3.67 26.84 -1.31
CA LEU A 191 -2.93 26.16 -0.25
C LEU A 191 -1.43 26.13 -0.59
N PRO A 192 -0.54 26.44 0.38
CA PRO A 192 0.88 26.31 0.16
C PRO A 192 1.29 24.82 0.15
N HIS A 193 2.19 24.47 -0.75
CA HIS A 193 2.91 23.21 -0.72
C HIS A 193 4.35 23.47 -1.12
N ALA A 194 5.17 23.77 -0.14
CA ALA A 194 6.60 24.01 -0.31
C ALA A 194 7.43 22.79 0.13
N GLY A 195 8.57 22.62 -0.50
CA GLY A 195 9.56 21.59 -0.17
C GLY A 195 10.68 21.62 -1.20
N THR A 196 11.88 21.94 -0.76
CA THR A 196 13.03 22.19 -1.64
C THR A 196 13.34 21.04 -2.60
N PHE A 197 13.08 19.81 -2.17
CA PHE A 197 13.38 18.59 -2.93
C PHE A 197 12.15 17.82 -3.41
N ASN A 198 10.96 18.36 -3.26
CA ASN A 198 9.72 17.66 -3.66
C ASN A 198 9.73 17.15 -5.12
N ASN A 199 10.38 17.90 -5.99
CA ASN A 199 10.47 17.63 -7.43
C ASN A 199 11.93 17.60 -7.91
N ASN A 200 12.84 17.04 -7.09
CA ASN A 200 14.24 17.02 -7.47
C ASN A 200 14.46 16.26 -8.79
N VAL A 201 15.35 16.80 -9.61
CA VAL A 201 15.58 16.34 -10.98
C VAL A 201 15.99 14.88 -11.06
N LEU A 202 16.77 14.40 -10.08
CA LEU A 202 17.25 13.01 -10.09
C LEU A 202 16.09 12.02 -9.90
N SER A 203 15.24 12.23 -8.88
CA SER A 203 14.06 11.38 -8.66
C SER A 203 13.07 11.44 -9.83
N MET A 204 12.86 12.63 -10.40
CA MET A 204 11.98 12.79 -11.57
C MET A 204 12.54 12.04 -12.78
N ALA A 205 13.83 12.18 -13.09
CA ALA A 205 14.48 11.50 -14.21
C ALA A 205 14.53 9.97 -14.01
N ALA A 206 14.85 9.51 -12.80
CA ALA A 206 14.87 8.09 -12.47
C ALA A 206 13.47 7.46 -12.54
N GLY A 207 12.44 8.15 -12.04
CA GLY A 207 11.05 7.72 -12.15
C GLY A 207 10.60 7.59 -13.61
N ILE A 208 10.93 8.57 -14.46
CA ILE A 208 10.65 8.49 -15.89
C ILE A 208 11.33 7.27 -16.51
N ALA A 209 12.64 7.07 -16.24
CA ALA A 209 13.38 5.93 -16.77
C ALA A 209 12.77 4.60 -16.31
N GLY A 210 12.47 4.48 -15.02
CA GLY A 210 11.81 3.30 -14.45
C GLY A 210 10.49 2.94 -15.13
N LEU A 211 9.63 3.95 -15.35
CA LEU A 211 8.32 3.74 -15.96
C LEU A 211 8.34 3.54 -17.47
N THR A 212 9.35 4.08 -18.18
CA THR A 212 9.38 4.02 -19.66
C THR A 212 10.36 2.99 -20.21
N GLN A 213 11.31 2.49 -19.40
CA GLN A 213 12.37 1.60 -19.89
C GLN A 213 12.44 0.27 -19.15
N VAL A 214 11.84 0.17 -17.94
CA VAL A 214 11.96 -1.02 -17.08
C VAL A 214 10.59 -1.65 -16.80
N LEU A 215 9.61 -0.85 -16.40
CA LEU A 215 8.30 -1.32 -15.92
C LEU A 215 7.20 -1.00 -16.93
N ASP A 216 7.30 -1.55 -18.14
CA ASP A 216 6.17 -1.59 -19.05
C ASP A 216 5.08 -2.56 -18.53
N ASP A 217 3.91 -2.50 -19.17
CA ASP A 217 2.76 -3.30 -18.76
C ASP A 217 3.03 -4.80 -18.82
N ALA A 218 3.78 -5.27 -19.83
CA ALA A 218 4.10 -6.69 -20.01
C ALA A 218 5.03 -7.18 -18.88
N THR A 219 6.08 -6.43 -18.57
CA THR A 219 7.03 -6.72 -17.50
C THR A 219 6.34 -6.75 -16.15
N LEU A 220 5.51 -5.76 -15.84
CA LEU A 220 4.81 -5.71 -14.57
C LEU A 220 3.81 -6.85 -14.42
N ASN A 221 3.05 -7.18 -15.46
CA ASN A 221 2.13 -8.31 -15.47
C ASN A 221 2.88 -9.64 -15.27
N ALA A 222 4.04 -9.82 -15.91
CA ALA A 222 4.87 -11.02 -15.73
C ALA A 222 5.37 -11.19 -14.28
N VAL A 223 5.86 -10.12 -13.66
CA VAL A 223 6.27 -10.13 -12.24
C VAL A 223 5.09 -10.46 -11.33
N ASN A 224 3.94 -9.88 -11.59
CA ASN A 224 2.74 -10.12 -10.79
C ASN A 224 2.22 -11.56 -10.93
N ALA A 225 2.17 -12.11 -12.13
CA ALA A 225 1.81 -13.50 -12.36
C ALA A 225 2.81 -14.48 -11.70
N ARG A 226 4.12 -14.14 -11.70
CA ARG A 226 5.14 -14.92 -10.97
C ARG A 226 4.88 -14.88 -9.47
N GLY A 227 4.47 -13.74 -8.92
CA GLY A 227 4.13 -13.60 -7.51
C GLY A 227 2.93 -14.46 -7.10
N ASP A 228 1.86 -14.48 -7.90
CA ASP A 228 0.69 -15.32 -7.62
C ASP A 228 1.07 -16.81 -7.64
N ARG A 229 1.86 -17.26 -8.63
CA ARG A 229 2.38 -18.65 -8.66
C ARG A 229 3.23 -18.96 -7.43
N LEU A 230 4.15 -18.06 -7.06
CA LEU A 230 4.96 -18.23 -5.85
C LEU A 230 4.08 -18.41 -4.61
N ARG A 231 3.07 -17.57 -4.42
CA ARG A 231 2.14 -17.66 -3.28
C ARG A 231 1.38 -19.00 -3.25
N GLU A 232 0.92 -19.46 -4.41
CA GLU A 232 0.25 -20.77 -4.53
C GLU A 232 1.19 -21.92 -4.20
N ASP A 233 2.43 -21.91 -4.72
CA ASP A 233 3.44 -22.91 -4.46
C ASP A 233 3.87 -22.93 -2.99
N LEU A 234 4.05 -21.75 -2.38
CA LEU A 234 4.30 -21.63 -0.94
C LEU A 234 3.16 -22.23 -0.13
N ASN A 235 1.91 -21.90 -0.43
CA ASN A 235 0.76 -22.48 0.28
C ASN A 235 0.72 -24.01 0.17
N ARG A 236 1.11 -24.57 -0.98
CA ARG A 236 1.16 -26.03 -1.17
C ARG A 236 2.16 -26.71 -0.22
N VAL A 237 3.33 -26.12 -0.02
CA VAL A 237 4.39 -26.71 0.82
C VAL A 237 4.26 -26.31 2.29
N MET A 238 3.64 -25.18 2.60
CA MET A 238 3.57 -24.60 3.95
C MET A 238 2.31 -25.05 4.72
N SER A 239 1.17 -25.22 4.05
CA SER A 239 -0.10 -25.56 4.73
C SER A 239 -0.04 -26.85 5.56
N PRO A 240 0.65 -27.93 5.15
CA PRO A 240 0.79 -29.13 5.97
C PRO A 240 1.49 -28.91 7.31
N HIS A 241 2.27 -27.82 7.42
CA HIS A 241 3.03 -27.45 8.61
C HIS A 241 2.36 -26.34 9.45
N GLY A 242 1.10 -25.99 9.13
CA GLY A 242 0.35 -24.95 9.83
C GLY A 242 0.83 -23.54 9.53
N TRP A 243 1.22 -23.29 8.29
CA TRP A 243 1.60 -21.98 7.77
C TRP A 243 0.72 -21.56 6.60
N ILE A 244 0.64 -20.25 6.35
CA ILE A 244 -0.06 -19.68 5.20
C ILE A 244 0.77 -18.57 4.56
N ALA A 245 0.67 -18.46 3.24
CA ALA A 245 1.11 -17.31 2.46
C ALA A 245 -0.11 -16.48 2.03
N THR A 246 -0.16 -15.23 2.48
CA THR A 246 -1.16 -14.22 2.12
C THR A 246 -0.66 -13.35 0.96
N GLY A 247 -1.47 -12.41 0.51
CA GLY A 247 -1.05 -11.40 -0.45
C GLY A 247 -1.71 -11.49 -1.81
N ARG A 248 -1.24 -10.64 -2.71
CA ARG A 248 -1.74 -10.52 -4.08
C ARG A 248 -0.59 -10.17 -5.02
N ALA A 249 -0.56 -10.81 -6.18
CA ALA A 249 0.45 -10.52 -7.21
C ALA A 249 1.88 -10.63 -6.63
N SER A 250 2.72 -9.62 -6.85
CA SER A 250 4.12 -9.61 -6.42
C SER A 250 4.34 -9.22 -4.94
N MET A 251 3.28 -9.11 -4.15
CA MET A 251 3.35 -8.82 -2.70
C MET A 251 2.84 -10.01 -1.91
N ILE A 252 3.68 -10.63 -1.08
CA ILE A 252 3.36 -11.86 -0.34
C ILE A 252 3.77 -11.69 1.12
N GLY A 253 2.93 -12.19 2.02
CA GLY A 253 3.20 -12.35 3.44
C GLY A 253 3.26 -13.81 3.82
N VAL A 254 4.17 -14.19 4.72
CA VAL A 254 4.34 -15.56 5.20
C VAL A 254 4.09 -15.60 6.71
N HIS A 255 3.16 -16.46 7.16
CA HIS A 255 2.69 -16.49 8.54
C HIS A 255 2.65 -17.89 9.12
N PRO A 256 3.16 -18.09 10.37
CA PRO A 256 3.15 -19.38 11.06
C PRO A 256 1.79 -19.67 11.74
N VAL A 257 0.72 -19.54 10.97
CA VAL A 257 -0.66 -19.86 11.38
C VAL A 257 -1.36 -20.66 10.31
N ALA A 258 -2.26 -21.54 10.73
CA ALA A 258 -3.18 -22.20 9.80
C ALA A 258 -4.26 -21.19 9.40
N GLY A 259 -4.39 -20.92 8.08
CA GLY A 259 -5.37 -19.93 7.58
C GLY A 259 -6.82 -20.35 7.77
N PRO A 260 -7.78 -19.54 7.31
CA PRO A 260 -7.55 -18.31 6.53
C PRO A 260 -7.05 -17.13 7.34
N VAL A 261 -6.52 -16.11 6.67
CA VAL A 261 -6.10 -14.82 7.26
C VAL A 261 -6.75 -13.72 6.44
N ASP A 262 -7.78 -13.12 6.99
CA ASP A 262 -8.57 -12.06 6.36
C ASP A 262 -8.39 -10.71 7.06
N SER A 263 -7.81 -10.72 8.27
CA SER A 263 -7.55 -9.51 9.06
C SER A 263 -6.28 -9.68 9.91
N PRO A 264 -5.69 -8.59 10.43
CA PRO A 264 -4.58 -8.68 11.38
C PRO A 264 -4.93 -9.44 12.67
N ALA A 265 -6.21 -9.52 13.03
CA ALA A 265 -6.67 -10.26 14.21
C ALA A 265 -6.38 -11.76 14.08
N ASP A 266 -6.44 -12.31 12.87
CA ASP A 266 -6.18 -13.73 12.58
C ASP A 266 -4.70 -14.11 12.76
N LEU A 267 -3.82 -13.11 12.83
CA LEU A 267 -2.40 -13.28 13.12
C LEU A 267 -2.08 -13.16 14.62
N THR A 268 -3.08 -12.87 15.45
CA THR A 268 -2.90 -12.75 16.91
C THR A 268 -2.55 -14.11 17.49
N GLY A 269 -1.43 -14.17 18.23
CA GLY A 269 -0.94 -15.43 18.81
C GLY A 269 -0.05 -16.26 17.87
N ALA A 270 0.25 -15.79 16.67
CA ALA A 270 1.29 -16.38 15.84
C ALA A 270 2.63 -16.45 16.59
N ASP A 271 3.31 -17.57 16.55
CA ASP A 271 4.66 -17.67 17.13
C ASP A 271 5.69 -17.07 16.16
N ASP A 272 6.00 -15.81 16.38
CA ASP A 272 6.95 -15.05 15.57
C ASP A 272 8.36 -15.68 15.54
N ARG A 273 8.75 -16.47 16.58
CA ARG A 273 10.03 -17.18 16.61
C ARG A 273 10.11 -18.24 15.51
N ARG A 274 8.99 -18.87 15.15
CA ARG A 274 8.95 -19.80 13.99
C ARG A 274 9.30 -19.07 12.69
N ARG A 275 8.78 -17.86 12.50
CA ARG A 275 9.06 -17.05 11.31
C ARG A 275 10.50 -16.55 11.28
N GLU A 276 11.03 -16.13 12.44
CA GLU A 276 12.43 -15.73 12.58
C GLU A 276 13.38 -16.90 12.30
N LEU A 277 13.04 -18.09 12.77
CA LEU A 277 13.82 -19.30 12.51
C LEU A 277 13.80 -19.66 11.02
N LEU A 278 12.64 -19.64 10.36
CA LEU A 278 12.55 -19.85 8.91
C LEU A 278 13.39 -18.83 8.14
N PHE A 279 13.40 -17.56 8.58
CA PHE A 279 14.25 -16.53 7.98
C PHE A 279 15.73 -16.90 8.07
N LEU A 280 16.22 -17.35 9.24
CA LEU A 280 17.61 -17.74 9.45
C LEU A 280 17.99 -18.97 8.61
N ASP A 281 17.14 -19.99 8.60
CA ASP A 281 17.34 -21.20 7.80
C ASP A 281 17.43 -20.90 6.29
N LEU A 282 16.56 -20.01 5.79
CA LEU A 282 16.59 -19.56 4.40
C LEU A 282 17.84 -18.75 4.08
N LEU A 283 18.28 -17.90 5.01
CA LEU A 283 19.49 -17.09 4.84
C LEU A 283 20.74 -17.99 4.70
N GLU A 284 20.84 -19.06 5.50
CA GLU A 284 21.92 -20.06 5.37
C GLU A 284 21.90 -20.79 4.02
N ARG A 285 20.74 -20.92 3.39
CA ARG A 285 20.56 -21.51 2.06
C ARG A 285 20.70 -20.51 0.91
N GLY A 286 21.08 -19.26 1.22
CA GLY A 286 21.31 -18.20 0.23
C GLY A 286 20.06 -17.45 -0.20
N TYR A 287 18.95 -17.58 0.52
CA TYR A 287 17.72 -16.85 0.24
C TYR A 287 17.44 -15.80 1.31
N TYR A 288 17.26 -14.55 0.89
CA TYR A 288 16.85 -13.46 1.78
C TYR A 288 15.35 -13.19 1.67
N MET A 289 14.63 -13.34 2.77
CA MET A 289 13.27 -12.89 2.98
C MET A 289 13.28 -11.86 4.12
N ALA A 290 12.42 -10.83 4.09
CA ALA A 290 12.36 -9.93 5.24
C ALA A 290 11.98 -10.70 6.53
N PRO A 291 12.63 -10.45 7.70
CA PRO A 291 12.38 -11.22 8.93
C PRO A 291 10.90 -11.25 9.36
N ARG A 292 10.13 -10.21 9.01
CA ARG A 292 8.68 -10.16 9.27
C ARG A 292 7.83 -11.01 8.29
N GLY A 293 8.45 -11.80 7.42
CA GLY A 293 7.76 -12.67 6.46
C GLY A 293 7.27 -11.96 5.19
N PHE A 294 7.73 -10.72 4.93
CA PHE A 294 7.32 -9.98 3.75
C PHE A 294 8.23 -10.28 2.55
N ILE A 295 7.61 -10.56 1.41
CA ILE A 295 8.26 -10.78 0.11
C ILE A 295 7.66 -9.80 -0.90
N ALA A 296 8.53 -9.10 -1.63
CA ALA A 296 8.15 -8.28 -2.77
C ALA A 296 9.05 -8.64 -3.97
N LEU A 297 8.49 -9.22 -5.01
CA LEU A 297 9.27 -9.62 -6.17
C LEU A 297 9.75 -8.41 -6.97
N SER A 298 10.97 -8.48 -7.45
CA SER A 298 11.54 -7.54 -8.43
C SER A 298 11.53 -8.16 -9.84
N VAL A 299 11.86 -7.35 -10.84
CA VAL A 299 12.00 -7.80 -12.22
C VAL A 299 13.18 -8.78 -12.41
N GLU A 300 14.16 -8.74 -11.52
CA GLU A 300 15.36 -9.59 -11.55
C GLU A 300 15.10 -11.02 -11.05
N VAL A 301 14.03 -11.24 -10.27
CA VAL A 301 13.70 -12.57 -9.75
C VAL A 301 13.20 -13.46 -10.89
N THR A 302 13.91 -14.56 -11.13
CA THR A 302 13.60 -15.54 -12.19
C THR A 302 12.66 -16.65 -11.71
N ASP A 303 12.14 -17.44 -12.65
CA ASP A 303 11.33 -18.63 -12.28
C ASP A 303 12.22 -19.72 -11.62
N ALA A 304 13.51 -19.76 -11.91
CA ALA A 304 14.47 -20.65 -11.24
C ALA A 304 14.66 -20.24 -9.76
N ASP A 305 14.76 -18.94 -9.48
CA ASP A 305 14.86 -18.41 -8.12
C ASP A 305 13.59 -18.75 -7.31
N VAL A 306 12.42 -18.60 -7.91
CA VAL A 306 11.12 -18.96 -7.29
C VAL A 306 11.09 -20.45 -6.96
N THR A 307 11.45 -21.32 -7.92
CA THR A 307 11.46 -22.77 -7.70
C THR A 307 12.43 -23.16 -6.60
N GLY A 308 13.66 -22.62 -6.62
CA GLY A 308 14.65 -22.88 -5.58
C GLY A 308 14.23 -22.40 -4.20
N PHE A 309 13.61 -21.22 -4.13
CA PHE A 309 13.09 -20.67 -2.87
C PHE A 309 11.98 -21.54 -2.27
N VAL A 310 11.02 -21.99 -3.08
CA VAL A 310 9.94 -22.89 -2.63
C VAL A 310 10.52 -24.23 -2.13
N GLY A 311 11.51 -24.79 -2.84
CA GLY A 311 12.21 -25.99 -2.40
C GLY A 311 12.91 -25.80 -1.05
N ALA A 312 13.64 -24.70 -0.89
CA ALA A 312 14.30 -24.35 0.38
C ALA A 312 13.31 -24.20 1.53
N VAL A 313 12.15 -23.57 1.30
CA VAL A 313 11.08 -23.46 2.31
C VAL A 313 10.56 -24.85 2.70
N ALA A 314 10.30 -25.73 1.71
CA ALA A 314 9.82 -27.08 1.98
C ALA A 314 10.82 -27.88 2.83
N ASP A 315 12.11 -27.83 2.50
CA ASP A 315 13.17 -28.51 3.24
C ASP A 315 13.29 -27.97 4.68
N CYS A 316 13.28 -26.65 4.87
CA CYS A 316 13.32 -26.03 6.19
C CYS A 316 12.14 -26.49 7.09
N LEU A 317 10.94 -26.56 6.53
CA LEU A 317 9.76 -26.96 7.29
C LEU A 317 9.76 -28.45 7.60
N ALA A 318 10.24 -29.31 6.67
CA ALA A 318 10.33 -30.75 6.88
C ALA A 318 11.39 -31.13 7.94
N GLU A 319 12.50 -30.43 8.00
CA GLU A 319 13.57 -30.63 9.02
C GLU A 319 13.12 -30.26 10.44
N ARG A 320 12.00 -29.54 10.58
CA ARG A 320 11.49 -29.02 11.87
C ARG A 320 10.09 -29.52 12.20
N ALA A 321 9.58 -30.50 11.46
CA ALA A 321 8.27 -31.11 11.64
C ALA A 321 8.20 -32.06 12.87
#